data_2fb9948552670b00aef5bb1b6a527c78
#
_entry.id   2fb9948552670b00aef5bb1b6a527c78
#
_cell.length_a   1.000
_cell.length_b   1.000
_cell.length_c   1.000
_cell.angle_alpha   90.00
_cell.angle_beta   90.00
_cell.angle_gamma   90.00
#
_symmetry.space_group_name_H-M   'P 1'
#
loop_
_entity.id
_entity.type
_entity.pdbx_description
1 polymer ?
#
loop_
_entity_poly.entity_id
_entity_poly.type
_entity_poly.pdbx_seq_one_letter_code
_entity_poly.pdbx_strand_id
1 'polypeptide(L)'
;QKNIPQNTPKKKPLLRRVLLILGIFAAIIFGMMSCLAPKIKNVTIDDLDWERTIDIEEVVTHNESDWSLPDDARLQYTKSEIQSYKDVLDHYETVTETKTRSVIDHYEEKSSYVDLGNGYFEEQTESVPVYTEETYTEDVEKPVYRKEPVYATKYYYEIDKWTVVDTAKSSGNDQNPSWPEPKLKDGQRTGAEEEHYFVTATYEKKKGKTETGRYEMDFSQWKELKKGEKIELKIDAAGFAE
;
A
#
# COMPACT_ATOMS: atom_id res chain seq x y z
N GLN A 1 -5.08 28.57 -60.48
CA GLN A 1 -5.53 28.22 -59.14
C GLN A 1 -4.53 27.30 -58.48
N LYS A 2 -3.79 27.78 -57.46
CA LYS A 2 -2.85 26.99 -56.66
C LYS A 2 -3.61 26.36 -55.49
N ASN A 3 -3.70 25.05 -55.45
CA ASN A 3 -4.13 24.29 -54.30
C ASN A 3 -3.08 24.39 -53.19
N ILE A 4 -3.46 24.99 -52.06
CA ILE A 4 -2.68 25.02 -50.85
C ILE A 4 -3.13 23.79 -50.01
N PRO A 5 -2.23 22.85 -49.67
CA PRO A 5 -2.61 21.74 -48.79
C PRO A 5 -2.78 22.26 -47.36
N GLN A 6 -3.99 22.14 -46.80
CA GLN A 6 -4.26 22.37 -45.40
C GLN A 6 -3.63 21.29 -44.56
N ASN A 7 -2.61 21.67 -43.80
CA ASN A 7 -1.92 20.81 -42.87
C ASN A 7 -2.67 20.83 -41.53
N THR A 8 -3.65 19.96 -41.34
CA THR A 8 -4.35 19.81 -40.08
C THR A 8 -3.43 19.12 -39.05
N PRO A 9 -3.17 19.69 -37.87
CA PRO A 9 -2.37 19.05 -36.86
C PRO A 9 -3.13 17.82 -36.33
N LYS A 10 -2.63 16.63 -36.63
CA LYS A 10 -3.15 15.38 -36.05
C LYS A 10 -2.94 15.41 -34.53
N LYS A 11 -3.98 15.68 -33.78
CA LYS A 11 -4.01 15.52 -32.31
C LYS A 11 -3.64 14.07 -31.99
N LYS A 12 -2.44 13.82 -31.47
CA LYS A 12 -2.04 12.50 -30.97
C LYS A 12 -2.94 12.18 -29.77
N PRO A 13 -3.67 11.08 -29.79
CA PRO A 13 -4.74 10.87 -28.82
C PRO A 13 -4.18 10.78 -27.39
N LEU A 14 -4.72 11.57 -26.48
CA LEU A 14 -4.51 11.54 -25.04
C LEU A 14 -4.62 10.09 -24.51
N LEU A 15 -5.52 9.32 -25.09
CA LEU A 15 -5.74 7.89 -24.86
C LEU A 15 -4.46 7.05 -24.99
N ARG A 16 -3.60 7.36 -25.98
CA ARG A 16 -2.34 6.62 -26.19
C ARG A 16 -1.30 6.88 -25.11
N ARG A 17 -1.29 8.08 -24.53
CA ARG A 17 -0.44 8.43 -23.37
C ARG A 17 -0.95 7.80 -22.08
N VAL A 18 -2.26 7.79 -21.85
CA VAL A 18 -2.89 7.15 -20.70
C VAL A 18 -2.66 5.63 -20.74
N LEU A 19 -2.82 4.97 -21.89
CA LEU A 19 -2.53 3.55 -22.05
C LEU A 19 -1.05 3.21 -21.84
N LEU A 20 -0.13 4.10 -22.25
CA LEU A 20 1.31 3.91 -21.99
C LEU A 20 1.65 4.01 -20.51
N ILE A 21 1.07 4.98 -19.79
CA ILE A 21 1.27 5.14 -18.33
C ILE A 21 0.68 3.94 -17.58
N LEU A 22 -0.53 3.50 -17.93
CA LEU A 22 -1.14 2.30 -17.35
C LEU A 22 -0.31 1.04 -17.64
N GLY A 23 0.26 0.91 -18.84
CA GLY A 23 1.14 -0.20 -19.19
C GLY A 23 2.43 -0.21 -18.36
N ILE A 24 3.04 0.96 -18.11
CA ILE A 24 4.23 1.09 -17.26
C ILE A 24 3.89 0.75 -15.81
N PHE A 25 2.75 1.24 -15.28
CA PHE A 25 2.28 0.91 -13.93
C PHE A 25 2.01 -0.59 -13.77
N ALA A 26 1.35 -1.21 -14.73
CA ALA A 26 1.11 -2.66 -14.74
C ALA A 26 2.42 -3.45 -14.79
N ALA A 27 3.41 -3.01 -15.58
CA ALA A 27 4.73 -3.64 -15.66
C ALA A 27 5.52 -3.50 -14.34
N ILE A 28 5.42 -2.36 -13.65
CA ILE A 28 6.05 -2.14 -12.34
C ILE A 28 5.40 -3.04 -11.28
N ILE A 29 4.06 -3.10 -11.23
CA ILE A 29 3.32 -3.96 -10.29
C ILE A 29 3.64 -5.44 -10.55
N PHE A 30 3.66 -5.87 -11.82
CA PHE A 30 4.03 -7.24 -12.19
C PHE A 30 5.49 -7.56 -11.85
N GLY A 31 6.42 -6.61 -12.04
CA GLY A 31 7.81 -6.72 -11.64
C GLY A 31 7.98 -6.86 -10.12
N MET A 32 7.24 -6.06 -9.33
CA MET A 32 7.22 -6.16 -7.87
C MET A 32 6.62 -7.49 -7.38
N MET A 33 5.51 -7.94 -7.95
CA MET A 33 4.91 -9.24 -7.65
C MET A 33 5.85 -10.40 -8.00
N SER A 34 6.61 -10.31 -9.10
CA SER A 34 7.58 -11.33 -9.49
C SER A 34 8.79 -11.41 -8.54
N CYS A 35 9.16 -10.29 -7.89
CA CYS A 35 10.20 -10.27 -6.86
C CYS A 35 9.73 -10.85 -5.52
N LEU A 36 8.42 -10.80 -5.24
CA LEU A 36 7.79 -11.32 -4.03
C LEU A 36 7.35 -12.79 -4.19
N ALA A 37 7.32 -13.31 -5.41
CA ALA A 37 6.94 -14.71 -5.64
C ALA A 37 7.93 -15.67 -4.97
N PRO A 38 7.46 -16.68 -4.25
CA PRO A 38 8.32 -17.67 -3.63
C PRO A 38 9.15 -18.41 -4.69
N LYS A 39 10.40 -18.68 -4.35
CA LYS A 39 11.36 -19.35 -5.24
C LYS A 39 11.57 -20.79 -4.81
N ILE A 40 11.32 -21.70 -5.73
CA ILE A 40 11.63 -23.13 -5.51
C ILE A 40 13.11 -23.37 -5.78
N LYS A 41 13.80 -24.02 -4.83
CA LYS A 41 15.20 -24.37 -4.93
C LYS A 41 15.42 -25.83 -4.53
N ASN A 42 16.22 -26.56 -5.31
CA ASN A 42 16.76 -27.84 -4.90
C ASN A 42 17.93 -27.59 -3.96
N VAL A 43 17.79 -28.00 -2.72
CA VAL A 43 18.77 -27.74 -1.66
C VAL A 43 19.24 -29.05 -1.00
N THR A 44 20.42 -29.00 -0.40
CA THR A 44 20.88 -30.04 0.53
C THR A 44 20.82 -29.44 1.93
N ILE A 45 20.20 -30.15 2.86
CA ILE A 45 20.09 -29.73 4.27
C ILE A 45 21.44 -29.92 4.95
N ASP A 46 22.03 -28.83 5.39
CA ASP A 46 23.31 -28.84 6.09
C ASP A 46 23.13 -28.93 7.60
N ASP A 47 22.19 -28.14 8.15
CA ASP A 47 21.92 -28.13 9.58
C ASP A 47 20.46 -27.78 9.88
N LEU A 48 20.03 -28.17 11.09
CA LEU A 48 18.70 -27.90 11.64
C LEU A 48 18.91 -27.32 13.03
N ASP A 49 18.38 -26.15 13.28
CA ASP A 49 18.48 -25.49 14.59
C ASP A 49 17.13 -24.93 15.01
N TRP A 50 16.96 -24.78 16.29
CA TRP A 50 15.73 -24.28 16.89
C TRP A 50 16.03 -23.29 18.02
N GLU A 51 15.08 -22.42 18.26
CA GLU A 51 15.11 -21.47 19.35
C GLU A 51 13.70 -21.36 19.96
N ARG A 52 13.59 -21.37 21.28
CA ARG A 52 12.37 -21.10 22.02
C ARG A 52 12.64 -20.08 23.09
N THR A 53 11.72 -19.13 23.22
CA THR A 53 11.82 -18.05 24.19
C THR A 53 10.54 -17.96 25.01
N ILE A 54 10.69 -17.54 26.28
CA ILE A 54 9.60 -17.17 27.16
C ILE A 54 9.95 -15.81 27.75
N ASP A 55 9.09 -14.83 27.51
CA ASP A 55 9.23 -13.52 28.08
C ASP A 55 9.01 -13.56 29.59
N ILE A 56 9.77 -12.76 30.33
CA ILE A 56 9.61 -12.52 31.76
C ILE A 56 9.12 -11.09 31.94
N GLU A 57 7.93 -10.98 32.46
CA GLU A 57 7.27 -9.68 32.68
C GLU A 57 7.27 -9.29 34.14
N GLU A 58 7.37 -8.00 34.39
CA GLU A 58 7.22 -7.38 35.71
C GLU A 58 6.33 -6.15 35.59
N VAL A 59 5.63 -5.82 36.68
CA VAL A 59 4.85 -4.60 36.72
C VAL A 59 5.77 -3.39 36.84
N VAL A 60 5.79 -2.56 35.81
CA VAL A 60 6.60 -1.34 35.74
C VAL A 60 5.67 -0.13 35.61
N THR A 61 5.98 0.91 36.40
CA THR A 61 5.27 2.19 36.29
C THR A 61 5.78 2.97 35.10
N HIS A 62 4.88 3.30 34.18
CA HIS A 62 5.14 4.12 32.99
C HIS A 62 4.56 5.53 33.17
N ASN A 63 5.30 6.54 32.70
CA ASN A 63 4.79 7.91 32.56
C ASN A 63 4.25 8.07 31.13
N GLU A 64 2.97 8.32 31.05
CA GLU A 64 2.25 8.44 29.76
C GLU A 64 1.41 9.71 29.70
N SER A 65 0.91 10.02 28.50
CA SER A 65 -0.02 11.12 28.32
C SER A 65 -1.00 10.81 27.20
N ASP A 66 -2.27 11.13 27.42
CA ASP A 66 -3.33 10.97 26.45
C ASP A 66 -4.42 12.03 26.65
N TRP A 67 -5.36 12.09 25.72
CA TRP A 67 -6.55 12.96 25.76
C TRP A 67 -7.66 12.41 26.67
N SER A 68 -7.51 11.22 27.17
CA SER A 68 -8.35 10.60 28.18
C SER A 68 -7.49 10.02 29.31
N LEU A 69 -8.01 10.00 30.52
CA LEU A 69 -7.33 9.38 31.67
C LEU A 69 -7.87 7.95 31.82
N PRO A 70 -7.03 6.90 31.74
CA PRO A 70 -7.42 5.53 32.07
C PRO A 70 -7.84 5.39 33.54
N ASP A 71 -8.76 4.48 33.81
CA ASP A 71 -9.35 4.30 35.17
C ASP A 71 -8.31 3.85 36.22
N ASP A 72 -7.30 3.10 35.80
CA ASP A 72 -6.21 2.57 36.64
C ASP A 72 -4.98 3.48 36.69
N ALA A 73 -5.03 4.64 36.00
CA ALA A 73 -3.92 5.58 35.96
C ALA A 73 -3.93 6.55 37.14
N ARG A 74 -2.75 6.90 37.60
CA ARG A 74 -2.53 7.93 38.63
C ARG A 74 -2.22 9.27 37.96
N LEU A 75 -3.21 10.18 37.93
CA LEU A 75 -3.05 11.50 37.36
C LEU A 75 -1.92 12.28 38.05
N GLN A 76 -0.99 12.82 37.27
CA GLN A 76 0.06 13.72 37.73
C GLN A 76 -0.36 15.19 37.55
N TYR A 77 -0.67 15.59 36.32
CA TYR A 77 -1.15 16.91 35.97
C TYR A 77 -1.89 16.90 34.63
N THR A 78 -2.53 18.03 34.32
CA THR A 78 -3.17 18.26 33.04
C THR A 78 -2.62 19.51 32.38
N LYS A 79 -2.71 19.56 31.04
CA LYS A 79 -2.31 20.72 30.25
C LYS A 79 -3.24 20.90 29.07
N SER A 80 -3.57 22.14 28.73
CA SER A 80 -4.29 22.45 27.51
C SER A 80 -3.30 22.44 26.34
N GLU A 81 -3.52 21.54 25.39
CA GLU A 81 -2.66 21.38 24.19
C GLU A 81 -3.51 21.33 22.93
N ILE A 82 -2.89 21.57 21.78
CA ILE A 82 -3.56 21.47 20.48
C ILE A 82 -3.83 20.00 20.19
N GLN A 83 -5.11 19.64 20.17
CA GLN A 83 -5.53 18.29 19.81
C GLN A 83 -5.68 18.10 18.31
N SER A 84 -6.18 19.11 17.63
CA SER A 84 -6.43 19.05 16.20
C SER A 84 -6.46 20.47 15.59
N TYR A 85 -6.67 20.53 14.30
CA TYR A 85 -6.96 21.78 13.58
C TYR A 85 -8.28 21.63 12.85
N LYS A 86 -9.08 22.68 12.86
CA LYS A 86 -10.29 22.80 12.04
C LYS A 86 -10.08 23.82 10.92
N ASP A 87 -10.69 23.55 9.78
CA ASP A 87 -10.73 24.51 8.70
C ASP A 87 -11.84 25.53 8.96
N VAL A 88 -11.46 26.81 9.00
CA VAL A 88 -12.39 27.94 9.13
C VAL A 88 -12.29 28.78 7.88
N LEU A 89 -13.44 29.15 7.31
CA LEU A 89 -13.48 30.04 6.16
C LEU A 89 -12.76 31.34 6.51
N ASP A 90 -11.75 31.68 5.73
CA ASP A 90 -11.00 32.93 5.90
C ASP A 90 -11.57 34.02 5.00
N HIS A 91 -11.57 33.80 3.70
CA HIS A 91 -12.11 34.70 2.70
C HIS A 91 -12.50 33.98 1.42
N TYR A 92 -13.08 34.69 0.49
CA TYR A 92 -13.28 34.22 -0.88
C TYR A 92 -12.25 34.87 -1.80
N GLU A 93 -11.66 34.08 -2.68
CA GLU A 93 -10.73 34.54 -3.71
C GLU A 93 -11.39 34.37 -5.08
N THR A 94 -11.31 35.43 -5.91
CA THR A 94 -11.78 35.34 -7.29
C THR A 94 -10.74 34.67 -8.16
N VAL A 95 -11.10 33.54 -8.74
CA VAL A 95 -10.25 32.76 -9.65
C VAL A 95 -10.88 32.72 -11.02
N THR A 96 -10.11 33.09 -12.04
CA THR A 96 -10.56 33.00 -13.43
C THR A 96 -10.44 31.57 -13.91
N GLU A 97 -11.56 30.93 -14.21
CA GLU A 97 -11.60 29.58 -14.79
C GLU A 97 -11.84 29.64 -16.30
N THR A 98 -11.14 28.78 -17.03
CA THR A 98 -11.40 28.56 -18.45
C THR A 98 -12.39 27.44 -18.62
N LYS A 99 -13.53 27.74 -19.23
CA LYS A 99 -14.59 26.79 -19.55
C LYS A 99 -14.75 26.64 -21.05
N THR A 100 -15.35 25.54 -21.47
CA THR A 100 -15.65 25.27 -22.88
C THR A 100 -17.15 25.17 -23.05
N ARG A 101 -17.65 25.79 -24.10
CA ARG A 101 -19.07 25.65 -24.51
C ARG A 101 -19.15 25.30 -25.98
N SER A 102 -20.20 24.58 -26.34
CA SER A 102 -20.51 24.26 -27.71
C SER A 102 -21.32 25.41 -28.31
N VAL A 103 -20.83 26.00 -29.39
CA VAL A 103 -21.51 27.08 -30.14
C VAL A 103 -21.75 26.62 -31.57
N ILE A 104 -22.78 27.16 -32.20
CA ILE A 104 -23.03 26.87 -33.62
C ILE A 104 -21.97 27.63 -34.44
N ASP A 105 -21.15 26.86 -35.19
CA ASP A 105 -20.15 27.39 -36.10
C ASP A 105 -20.82 27.86 -37.41
N HIS A 106 -21.55 26.95 -38.03
CA HIS A 106 -22.31 27.20 -39.26
C HIS A 106 -23.46 26.26 -39.43
N TYR A 107 -24.25 26.43 -40.43
CA TYR A 107 -25.30 25.51 -40.83
C TYR A 107 -24.90 24.81 -42.15
N GLU A 108 -25.06 23.50 -42.21
CA GLU A 108 -24.90 22.71 -43.43
C GLU A 108 -26.27 22.37 -43.97
N GLU A 109 -26.46 22.52 -45.28
CA GLU A 109 -27.63 22.04 -45.97
C GLU A 109 -27.49 20.56 -46.30
N LYS A 110 -28.41 19.75 -45.75
CA LYS A 110 -28.54 18.32 -46.09
C LYS A 110 -29.75 18.08 -46.96
N SER A 111 -29.49 17.63 -48.19
CA SER A 111 -30.53 17.24 -49.09
C SER A 111 -30.87 15.74 -48.89
N SER A 112 -32.14 15.43 -48.79
CA SER A 112 -32.68 14.08 -48.80
C SER A 112 -33.75 13.98 -49.91
N TYR A 113 -33.89 12.80 -50.52
CA TYR A 113 -34.86 12.58 -51.55
C TYR A 113 -36.00 11.72 -51.00
N VAL A 114 -37.22 12.23 -51.07
CA VAL A 114 -38.43 11.53 -50.66
C VAL A 114 -39.10 10.97 -51.89
N ASP A 115 -39.37 9.65 -51.94
CA ASP A 115 -40.07 8.98 -53.01
C ASP A 115 -41.57 9.31 -52.92
N LEU A 116 -42.12 9.89 -53.99
CA LEU A 116 -43.55 10.25 -54.10
C LEU A 116 -44.45 9.09 -54.54
N GLY A 117 -43.88 7.88 -54.75
CA GLY A 117 -44.67 6.68 -55.12
C GLY A 117 -45.12 6.63 -56.57
N ASN A 118 -44.70 7.61 -57.38
CA ASN A 118 -45.06 7.73 -58.80
C ASN A 118 -43.85 7.69 -59.75
N GLY A 119 -42.67 7.29 -59.19
CA GLY A 119 -41.38 7.26 -59.89
C GLY A 119 -40.66 8.60 -59.88
N TYR A 120 -41.16 9.62 -59.17
CA TYR A 120 -40.49 10.89 -58.95
C TYR A 120 -40.05 11.02 -57.52
N PHE A 121 -38.93 11.71 -57.33
CA PHE A 121 -38.32 12.03 -56.01
C PHE A 121 -38.40 13.55 -55.83
N GLU A 122 -38.81 13.98 -54.64
CA GLU A 122 -38.77 15.37 -54.22
C GLU A 122 -37.50 15.59 -53.37
N GLU A 123 -36.68 16.59 -53.71
CA GLU A 123 -35.54 16.97 -52.90
C GLU A 123 -36.01 17.83 -51.72
N GLN A 124 -35.78 17.36 -50.52
CA GLN A 124 -35.96 18.12 -49.29
C GLN A 124 -34.62 18.54 -48.72
N THR A 125 -34.41 19.83 -48.55
CA THR A 125 -33.20 20.39 -47.95
C THR A 125 -33.51 20.82 -46.54
N GLU A 126 -32.69 20.32 -45.58
CA GLU A 126 -32.76 20.66 -44.19
C GLU A 126 -31.44 21.35 -43.77
N SER A 127 -31.53 22.45 -43.04
CA SER A 127 -30.43 23.19 -42.53
C SER A 127 -30.07 22.66 -41.14
N VAL A 128 -28.92 21.95 -41.03
CA VAL A 128 -28.47 21.28 -39.80
C VAL A 128 -27.33 22.08 -39.17
N PRO A 129 -27.41 22.45 -37.88
CA PRO A 129 -26.33 23.20 -37.22
C PRO A 129 -25.09 22.32 -37.01
N VAL A 130 -23.92 22.86 -37.35
CA VAL A 130 -22.61 22.30 -37.04
C VAL A 130 -22.06 23.04 -35.86
N TYR A 131 -21.65 22.31 -34.83
CA TYR A 131 -21.14 22.88 -33.59
C TYR A 131 -19.62 22.87 -33.53
N THR A 132 -19.06 23.93 -32.96
CA THR A 132 -17.65 24.04 -32.58
C THR A 132 -17.53 24.30 -31.10
N GLU A 133 -16.35 24.00 -30.53
CA GLU A 133 -16.06 24.30 -29.12
C GLU A 133 -15.37 25.68 -29.03
N GLU A 134 -15.97 26.56 -28.23
CA GLU A 134 -15.40 27.85 -27.88
C GLU A 134 -14.98 27.85 -26.43
N THR A 135 -13.76 28.33 -26.15
CA THR A 135 -13.28 28.53 -24.78
C THR A 135 -13.57 29.96 -24.33
N TYR A 136 -14.11 30.09 -23.13
CA TYR A 136 -14.34 31.39 -22.49
C TYR A 136 -13.83 31.35 -21.06
N THR A 137 -13.58 32.52 -20.49
CA THR A 137 -13.17 32.68 -19.11
C THR A 137 -14.32 33.21 -18.27
N GLU A 138 -14.44 32.68 -17.06
CA GLU A 138 -15.43 33.13 -16.08
C GLU A 138 -14.75 33.27 -14.71
N ASP A 139 -15.02 34.37 -14.05
CA ASP A 139 -14.54 34.60 -12.70
C ASP A 139 -15.46 33.92 -11.69
N VAL A 140 -14.85 33.03 -10.89
CA VAL A 140 -15.56 32.22 -9.89
C VAL A 140 -14.98 32.51 -8.51
N GLU A 141 -15.84 32.75 -7.54
CA GLU A 141 -15.41 32.89 -6.14
C GLU A 141 -15.17 31.54 -5.52
N LYS A 142 -13.93 31.31 -5.01
CA LYS A 142 -13.56 30.09 -4.30
C LYS A 142 -13.27 30.40 -2.83
N PRO A 143 -13.78 29.58 -1.89
CA PRO A 143 -13.50 29.74 -0.49
C PRO A 143 -12.05 29.37 -0.19
N VAL A 144 -11.36 30.22 0.54
CA VAL A 144 -10.03 29.97 1.11
C VAL A 144 -10.19 29.72 2.60
N TYR A 145 -9.60 28.64 3.08
CA TYR A 145 -9.71 28.21 4.48
C TYR A 145 -8.39 28.40 5.20
N ARG A 146 -8.46 28.81 6.48
CA ARG A 146 -7.33 28.81 7.39
C ARG A 146 -7.47 27.74 8.46
N LYS A 147 -6.35 27.26 8.97
CA LYS A 147 -6.30 26.28 10.05
C LYS A 147 -6.37 26.98 11.40
N GLU A 148 -7.41 26.71 12.18
CA GLU A 148 -7.50 27.15 13.58
C GLU A 148 -7.21 25.99 14.52
N PRO A 149 -6.37 26.17 15.57
CA PRO A 149 -6.09 25.14 16.52
C PRO A 149 -7.31 24.86 17.42
N VAL A 150 -7.60 23.59 17.65
CA VAL A 150 -8.58 23.13 18.61
C VAL A 150 -7.82 22.60 19.83
N TYR A 151 -8.02 23.24 20.96
CA TYR A 151 -7.38 22.86 22.21
C TYR A 151 -8.25 21.88 22.98
N ALA A 152 -7.59 20.89 23.62
CA ALA A 152 -8.22 19.97 24.55
C ALA A 152 -7.32 19.78 25.78
N THR A 153 -7.89 19.23 26.83
CA THR A 153 -7.15 18.85 28.04
C THR A 153 -6.40 17.56 27.76
N LYS A 154 -5.09 17.60 27.87
CA LYS A 154 -4.22 16.42 27.82
C LYS A 154 -3.85 16.02 29.25
N TYR A 155 -3.99 14.74 29.58
CA TYR A 155 -3.71 14.15 30.87
C TYR A 155 -2.31 13.56 30.86
N TYR A 156 -1.50 13.85 31.87
CA TYR A 156 -0.20 13.26 32.13
C TYR A 156 -0.31 12.43 33.38
N TYR A 157 0.01 11.16 33.30
CA TYR A 157 -0.27 10.18 34.34
C TYR A 157 0.79 9.09 34.44
N GLU A 158 0.81 8.43 35.58
CA GLU A 158 1.50 7.17 35.77
C GLU A 158 0.54 6.01 35.67
N ILE A 159 0.97 4.94 35.03
CA ILE A 159 0.22 3.71 34.91
C ILE A 159 1.12 2.51 35.06
N ASP A 160 0.67 1.51 35.82
CA ASP A 160 1.41 0.27 36.02
C ASP A 160 1.03 -0.74 34.93
N LYS A 161 2.04 -1.21 34.19
CA LYS A 161 1.85 -2.17 33.09
C LYS A 161 2.81 -3.34 33.24
N TRP A 162 2.33 -4.52 32.88
CA TRP A 162 3.19 -5.66 32.67
C TRP A 162 4.12 -5.36 31.49
N THR A 163 5.40 -5.42 31.75
CA THR A 163 6.44 -5.04 30.79
C THR A 163 7.49 -6.14 30.75
N VAL A 164 7.90 -6.55 29.57
CA VAL A 164 8.98 -7.51 29.40
C VAL A 164 10.27 -6.92 29.94
N VAL A 165 10.85 -7.56 30.95
CA VAL A 165 12.10 -7.12 31.61
C VAL A 165 13.25 -8.09 31.35
N ASP A 166 12.95 -9.31 30.92
CA ASP A 166 13.93 -10.33 30.57
C ASP A 166 13.29 -11.38 29.66
N THR A 167 14.10 -12.24 29.03
CA THR A 167 13.64 -13.34 28.19
C THR A 167 14.45 -14.57 28.47
N ALA A 168 13.80 -15.63 28.95
CA ALA A 168 14.41 -16.94 29.04
C ALA A 168 14.50 -17.59 27.67
N LYS A 169 15.66 -18.18 27.36
CA LYS A 169 15.93 -18.75 26.04
C LYS A 169 16.48 -20.16 26.15
N SER A 170 16.01 -21.04 25.29
CA SER A 170 16.66 -22.32 24.98
C SER A 170 16.84 -22.46 23.47
N SER A 171 17.91 -23.11 23.06
CA SER A 171 18.21 -23.34 21.65
C SER A 171 19.04 -24.60 21.49
N GLY A 172 18.97 -25.25 20.35
CA GLY A 172 19.72 -26.43 20.03
C GLY A 172 19.82 -26.68 18.54
N ASN A 173 20.66 -27.64 18.19
CA ASN A 173 20.85 -28.15 16.82
C ASN A 173 20.47 -29.63 16.69
N ASP A 174 19.71 -30.11 17.65
CA ASP A 174 19.05 -31.41 17.62
C ASP A 174 17.55 -31.22 17.30
N GLN A 175 16.86 -32.31 17.02
CA GLN A 175 15.41 -32.26 16.74
C GLN A 175 14.55 -32.56 17.98
N ASN A 176 15.02 -32.16 19.15
CA ASN A 176 14.33 -32.29 20.44
C ASN A 176 14.15 -30.92 21.13
N PRO A 177 13.38 -30.00 20.56
CA PRO A 177 13.21 -28.67 21.13
C PRO A 177 12.53 -28.73 22.50
N SER A 178 13.09 -28.03 23.47
CA SER A 178 12.54 -27.90 24.83
C SER A 178 12.34 -26.41 25.19
N TRP A 179 11.30 -26.16 25.97
CA TRP A 179 11.07 -24.83 26.50
C TRP A 179 12.10 -24.51 27.59
N PRO A 180 12.57 -23.26 27.68
CA PRO A 180 13.42 -22.82 28.79
C PRO A 180 12.62 -22.86 30.10
N GLU A 181 13.33 -23.01 31.23
CA GLU A 181 12.76 -22.88 32.57
C GLU A 181 13.09 -21.49 33.12
N PRO A 182 12.16 -20.50 33.01
CA PRO A 182 12.42 -19.15 33.51
C PRO A 182 12.54 -19.13 35.02
N LYS A 183 13.57 -18.46 35.55
CA LYS A 183 13.76 -18.24 36.98
C LYS A 183 13.11 -16.90 37.35
N LEU A 184 11.86 -16.99 37.81
CA LEU A 184 11.10 -15.81 38.19
C LEU A 184 11.52 -15.30 39.58
N LYS A 185 11.57 -13.97 39.71
CA LYS A 185 11.68 -13.27 41.00
C LYS A 185 10.26 -12.94 41.52
N ASP A 186 10.20 -12.51 42.77
CA ASP A 186 8.93 -12.05 43.35
C ASP A 186 8.35 -10.90 42.51
N GLY A 187 7.08 -10.98 42.17
CA GLY A 187 6.39 -9.98 41.34
C GLY A 187 6.55 -10.17 39.83
N GLN A 188 7.28 -11.18 39.39
CA GLN A 188 7.41 -11.53 37.95
C GLN A 188 6.46 -12.65 37.56
N ARG A 189 6.14 -12.68 36.26
CA ARG A 189 5.40 -13.77 35.62
C ARG A 189 5.98 -14.11 34.26
N THR A 190 5.60 -15.24 33.70
CA THR A 190 5.83 -15.57 32.30
C THR A 190 4.86 -14.77 31.41
N GLY A 191 5.40 -14.25 30.31
CA GLY A 191 4.65 -13.54 29.27
C GLY A 191 4.49 -14.39 28.01
N ALA A 192 4.79 -13.80 26.84
CA ALA A 192 4.68 -14.47 25.56
C ALA A 192 5.68 -15.62 25.41
N GLU A 193 5.26 -16.65 24.68
CA GLU A 193 6.09 -17.77 24.27
C GLU A 193 6.26 -17.70 22.77
N GLU A 194 7.52 -17.78 22.30
CA GLU A 194 7.86 -17.79 20.88
C GLU A 194 8.74 -18.98 20.55
N GLU A 195 8.53 -19.57 19.36
CA GLU A 195 9.32 -20.67 18.86
C GLU A 195 9.70 -20.44 17.40
N HIS A 196 10.96 -20.70 17.10
CA HIS A 196 11.54 -20.55 15.78
C HIS A 196 12.31 -21.81 15.39
N TYR A 197 12.11 -22.27 14.17
CA TYR A 197 12.75 -23.44 13.63
C TYR A 197 13.43 -23.09 12.32
N PHE A 198 14.71 -23.40 12.24
CA PHE A 198 15.53 -22.99 11.11
C PHE A 198 16.17 -24.18 10.43
N VAL A 199 16.23 -24.08 9.12
CA VAL A 199 17.00 -24.98 8.27
C VAL A 199 18.12 -24.20 7.61
N THR A 200 19.35 -24.67 7.76
CA THR A 200 20.50 -24.21 6.98
C THR A 200 20.67 -25.16 5.80
N ALA A 201 20.61 -24.59 4.59
CA ALA A 201 20.64 -25.41 3.38
C ALA A 201 21.50 -24.77 2.28
N THR A 202 22.22 -25.63 1.55
CA THR A 202 23.06 -25.24 0.41
C THR A 202 22.41 -25.63 -0.90
N TYR A 203 22.46 -24.74 -1.88
CA TYR A 203 21.96 -24.93 -3.23
C TYR A 203 22.96 -24.45 -4.27
N GLU A 204 22.89 -25.02 -5.48
CA GLU A 204 23.72 -24.60 -6.59
C GLU A 204 23.13 -23.41 -7.33
N LYS A 205 23.96 -22.37 -7.53
CA LYS A 205 23.68 -21.27 -8.47
C LYS A 205 24.23 -21.59 -9.87
N LYS A 206 23.78 -20.80 -10.84
CA LYS A 206 24.35 -20.85 -12.21
C LYS A 206 25.87 -20.78 -12.17
N LYS A 207 26.56 -21.62 -12.98
CA LYS A 207 28.02 -21.73 -13.10
C LYS A 207 28.72 -22.51 -11.96
N GLY A 208 28.06 -23.45 -11.29
CA GLY A 208 28.69 -24.33 -10.29
C GLY A 208 29.10 -23.64 -8.99
N LYS A 209 28.56 -22.42 -8.73
CA LYS A 209 28.70 -21.76 -7.43
C LYS A 209 27.63 -22.24 -6.47
N THR A 210 28.01 -22.60 -5.26
CA THR A 210 27.08 -22.93 -4.18
C THR A 210 26.79 -21.70 -3.34
N GLU A 211 25.60 -21.64 -2.77
CA GLU A 211 25.21 -20.64 -1.79
C GLU A 211 24.47 -21.35 -0.65
N THR A 212 24.83 -20.98 0.58
CA THR A 212 24.19 -21.46 1.80
C THR A 212 23.26 -20.37 2.33
N GLY A 213 22.04 -20.76 2.71
CA GLY A 213 21.06 -19.87 3.34
C GLY A 213 20.51 -20.53 4.60
N ARG A 214 20.08 -19.70 5.56
CA ARG A 214 19.33 -20.12 6.75
C ARG A 214 17.92 -19.61 6.59
N TYR A 215 16.94 -20.51 6.70
CA TYR A 215 15.53 -20.25 6.43
C TYR A 215 14.71 -20.68 7.63
N GLU A 216 13.73 -19.89 7.99
CA GLU A 216 12.75 -20.24 9.00
C GLU A 216 11.62 -21.06 8.38
N MET A 217 11.05 -22.00 9.14
CA MET A 217 9.93 -22.84 8.70
C MET A 217 9.08 -23.32 9.86
N ASP A 218 7.90 -23.85 9.54
CA ASP A 218 7.00 -24.41 10.53
C ASP A 218 7.56 -25.66 11.19
N PHE A 219 7.29 -25.82 12.49
CA PHE A 219 7.74 -26.98 13.28
C PHE A 219 7.38 -28.32 12.64
N SER A 220 6.16 -28.43 12.10
CA SER A 220 5.68 -29.67 11.51
C SER A 220 6.54 -30.17 10.34
N GLN A 221 6.97 -29.22 9.48
CA GLN A 221 7.82 -29.49 8.34
C GLN A 221 9.26 -29.70 8.78
N TRP A 222 9.78 -28.79 9.64
CA TRP A 222 11.13 -28.85 10.16
C TRP A 222 11.45 -30.21 10.83
N LYS A 223 10.50 -30.74 11.58
CA LYS A 223 10.66 -31.99 12.30
C LYS A 223 10.87 -33.23 11.39
N GLU A 224 10.34 -33.20 10.18
CA GLU A 224 10.45 -34.27 9.19
C GLU A 224 11.77 -34.25 8.41
N LEU A 225 12.51 -33.14 8.42
CA LEU A 225 13.74 -32.94 7.68
C LEU A 225 14.89 -33.75 8.30
N LYS A 226 15.83 -34.16 7.44
CA LYS A 226 17.06 -34.85 7.88
C LYS A 226 18.30 -34.18 7.34
N LYS A 227 19.30 -34.05 8.17
CA LYS A 227 20.61 -33.51 7.76
C LYS A 227 21.21 -34.40 6.63
N GLY A 228 21.69 -33.72 5.57
CA GLY A 228 22.20 -34.35 4.35
C GLY A 228 21.13 -34.70 3.31
N GLU A 229 19.84 -34.52 3.63
CA GLU A 229 18.74 -34.77 2.69
C GLU A 229 18.72 -33.71 1.57
N LYS A 230 18.30 -34.16 0.38
CA LYS A 230 18.07 -33.27 -0.77
C LYS A 230 16.57 -33.10 -1.00
N ILE A 231 16.11 -31.89 -0.90
CA ILE A 231 14.69 -31.57 -1.02
C ILE A 231 14.49 -30.31 -1.90
N GLU A 232 13.26 -30.09 -2.30
CA GLU A 232 12.83 -28.84 -2.86
C GLU A 232 12.26 -27.95 -1.75
N LEU A 233 12.87 -26.77 -1.55
CA LEU A 233 12.32 -25.75 -0.66
C LEU A 233 11.72 -24.61 -1.47
N LYS A 234 10.54 -24.21 -1.10
CA LYS A 234 9.86 -23.02 -1.60
C LYS A 234 10.10 -21.90 -0.60
N ILE A 235 10.92 -20.92 -0.98
CA ILE A 235 11.39 -19.85 -0.12
C ILE A 235 10.70 -18.54 -0.53
N ASP A 236 10.03 -17.91 0.40
CA ASP A 236 9.40 -16.61 0.18
C ASP A 236 10.39 -15.42 0.23
N ALA A 237 9.90 -14.21 0.01
CA ALA A 237 10.72 -12.99 0.01
C ALA A 237 11.21 -12.60 1.42
N ALA A 238 10.57 -13.09 2.49
CA ALA A 238 10.95 -12.86 3.88
C ALA A 238 12.00 -13.88 4.36
N GLY A 239 12.24 -14.95 3.60
CA GLY A 239 13.16 -16.03 3.97
C GLY A 239 12.50 -17.17 4.74
N PHE A 240 11.16 -17.23 4.71
CA PHE A 240 10.42 -18.36 5.25
C PHE A 240 10.37 -19.49 4.22
N ALA A 241 10.62 -20.72 4.65
CA ALA A 241 10.65 -21.90 3.79
C ALA A 241 9.48 -22.84 4.06
N GLU A 242 8.91 -23.39 2.97
CA GLU A 242 7.88 -24.41 2.95
C GLU A 242 8.33 -25.64 2.16
#